data_a9e80f3b58d296c75306eda8d7f22bda
#
_entry.id   a9e80f3b58d296c75306eda8d7f22bda
#
_cell.length_a   1.000
_cell.length_b   1.000
_cell.length_c   1.000
_cell.angle_alpha   90.00
_cell.angle_beta   90.00
_cell.angle_gamma   90.00
#
_symmetry.space_group_name_H-M   'P 1'
#
loop_
_entity.id
_entity.type
_entity.pdbx_description
1 polymer ?
#
loop_
_entity_poly.entity_id
_entity_poly.type
_entity_poly.pdbx_seq_one_letter_code
_entity_poly.pdbx_strand_id
1 'polypeptide(L)'
;MLTLAAIKENPQAIVERLKVKHFDAQQLINDILELDKTRRAAQTQFDRNGAELKKAAARIGALMKEGKKDEAEAAKAEVAALKDANKRIEEECDAAGAKITEILLTIPNTPCEMVPEGRTAEDNIVEREGGKIPDLGEDALPHWELAKKYNLIDFELGVKITGAGFPVYIGKGAKLQRALIQFFLDEASKAGYLETQPPYVVNEASGIGTGQLPDKEGQMYHCNLDNLYLIPTAEVPVTNIYRDVIIEEKDLPKKNCAYSACFRREAGSYGKDVRGLNRLHQFDKVEIVRIEKPENSYAALEEMKAHVQSLVEKLELPWHILRLCGDDMSFTSAITFDFEVFSAAQKRWLEVSSVSNFESYQANRLHCRYRDANKKITLCHTLNGSALALPRIVAALLENNQTPEGIRIPKVLVPYTGFDIID
;
A
#
# COMPACT_ATOMS: atom_id res chain seq x y z
N MET A 1 0.38 1.91 10.53
CA MET A 1 0.16 2.95 11.56
C MET A 1 1.45 3.25 12.30
N LEU A 2 1.61 4.47 12.79
CA LEU A 2 2.74 4.83 13.62
C LEU A 2 2.80 3.93 14.87
N THR A 3 3.99 3.68 15.40
CA THR A 3 4.13 2.93 16.65
C THR A 3 3.92 3.84 17.84
N LEU A 4 3.28 3.33 18.89
CA LEU A 4 3.12 4.07 20.14
C LEU A 4 4.50 4.41 20.77
N ALA A 5 5.50 3.56 20.55
CA ALA A 5 6.86 3.79 21.01
C ALA A 5 7.48 5.05 20.36
N ALA A 6 7.39 5.18 19.03
CA ALA A 6 7.89 6.36 18.32
C ALA A 6 7.17 7.65 18.76
N ILE A 7 5.84 7.59 18.95
CA ILE A 7 5.06 8.74 19.43
C ILE A 7 5.53 9.18 20.83
N LYS A 8 5.83 8.23 21.72
CA LYS A 8 6.29 8.53 23.07
C LYS A 8 7.73 9.04 23.13
N GLU A 9 8.58 8.57 22.22
CA GLU A 9 9.97 8.97 22.15
C GLU A 9 10.13 10.44 21.73
N ASN A 10 9.42 10.84 20.67
CA ASN A 10 9.49 12.24 20.19
C ASN A 10 8.18 12.70 19.54
N PRO A 11 7.14 13.01 20.36
CA PRO A 11 5.82 13.40 19.86
C PRO A 11 5.88 14.67 19.00
N GLN A 12 6.71 15.65 19.39
CA GLN A 12 6.79 16.93 18.68
C GLN A 12 7.42 16.78 17.29
N ALA A 13 8.46 15.97 17.15
CA ALA A 13 9.06 15.70 15.83
C ALA A 13 8.06 15.06 14.86
N ILE A 14 7.21 14.14 15.36
CA ILE A 14 6.16 13.54 14.54
C ILE A 14 5.15 14.60 14.09
N VAL A 15 4.69 15.46 15.00
CA VAL A 15 3.76 16.55 14.67
C VAL A 15 4.35 17.46 13.60
N GLU A 16 5.62 17.89 13.77
CA GLU A 16 6.29 18.77 12.81
C GLU A 16 6.46 18.10 11.43
N ARG A 17 6.85 16.81 11.40
CA ARG A 17 7.00 16.10 10.12
C ARG A 17 5.67 15.88 9.41
N LEU A 18 4.57 15.66 10.15
CA LEU A 18 3.24 15.50 9.56
C LEU A 18 2.69 16.79 8.93
N LYS A 19 3.22 17.96 9.30
CA LYS A 19 2.91 19.23 8.62
C LYS A 19 3.34 19.24 7.15
N VAL A 20 4.35 18.46 6.78
CA VAL A 20 4.77 18.28 5.38
C VAL A 20 3.65 17.68 4.53
N LYS A 21 2.80 16.83 5.14
CA LYS A 21 1.56 16.30 4.55
C LYS A 21 0.34 17.17 4.85
N HIS A 22 0.52 18.41 5.27
CA HIS A 22 -0.54 19.34 5.70
C HIS A 22 -1.52 18.72 6.72
N PHE A 23 -1.04 17.78 7.53
CA PHE A 23 -1.84 17.07 8.53
C PHE A 23 -1.57 17.62 9.94
N ASP A 24 -2.59 18.20 10.57
CA ASP A 24 -2.51 18.62 11.97
C ASP A 24 -2.73 17.44 12.91
N ALA A 25 -1.64 16.92 13.46
CA ALA A 25 -1.65 15.78 14.37
C ALA A 25 -1.60 16.18 15.86
N GLN A 26 -1.47 17.47 16.21
CA GLN A 26 -1.16 17.88 17.57
C GLN A 26 -2.14 17.34 18.61
N GLN A 27 -3.46 17.53 18.36
CA GLN A 27 -4.48 17.06 19.30
C GLN A 27 -4.54 15.53 19.37
N LEU A 28 -4.46 14.84 18.21
CA LEU A 28 -4.51 13.37 18.15
C LEU A 28 -3.33 12.73 18.90
N ILE A 29 -2.13 13.31 18.77
CA ILE A 29 -0.94 12.83 19.51
C ILE A 29 -1.13 13.03 21.01
N ASN A 30 -1.65 14.18 21.46
CA ASN A 30 -1.94 14.44 22.87
C ASN A 30 -2.96 13.44 23.41
N ASP A 31 -4.04 13.17 22.68
CA ASP A 31 -5.09 12.22 23.06
C ASP A 31 -4.53 10.80 23.22
N ILE A 32 -3.66 10.37 22.29
CA ILE A 32 -2.96 9.08 22.37
C ILE A 32 -2.12 8.99 23.65
N LEU A 33 -1.36 10.02 23.96
CA LEU A 33 -0.48 10.04 25.13
C LEU A 33 -1.28 9.99 26.45
N GLU A 34 -2.41 10.69 26.55
CA GLU A 34 -3.29 10.65 27.72
C GLU A 34 -3.99 9.30 27.84
N LEU A 35 -4.49 8.73 26.74
CA LEU A 35 -5.06 7.38 26.73
C LEU A 35 -4.03 6.31 27.13
N ASP A 36 -2.77 6.42 26.66
CA ASP A 36 -1.71 5.48 27.07
C ASP A 36 -1.37 5.61 28.55
N LYS A 37 -1.41 6.82 29.11
CA LYS A 37 -1.22 7.05 30.55
C LYS A 37 -2.34 6.38 31.36
N THR A 38 -3.59 6.55 30.95
CA THR A 38 -4.76 5.89 31.56
C THR A 38 -4.62 4.38 31.48
N ARG A 39 -4.34 3.84 30.29
CA ARG A 39 -4.15 2.41 30.07
C ARG A 39 -3.05 1.82 30.95
N ARG A 40 -1.90 2.50 31.08
CA ARG A 40 -0.79 2.04 31.92
C ARG A 40 -1.13 2.09 33.42
N ALA A 41 -1.89 3.12 33.86
CA ALA A 41 -2.36 3.19 35.23
C ALA A 41 -3.32 2.05 35.54
N ALA A 42 -4.29 1.77 34.65
CA ALA A 42 -5.21 0.64 34.77
C ALA A 42 -4.44 -0.70 34.80
N GLN A 43 -3.48 -0.93 33.91
CA GLN A 43 -2.66 -2.13 33.90
C GLN A 43 -1.88 -2.33 35.20
N THR A 44 -1.29 -1.25 35.74
CA THR A 44 -0.56 -1.30 37.03
C THR A 44 -1.50 -1.69 38.18
N GLN A 45 -2.73 -1.17 38.18
CA GLN A 45 -3.71 -1.50 39.22
C GLN A 45 -4.19 -2.94 39.05
N PHE A 46 -4.43 -3.40 37.84
CA PHE A 46 -4.78 -4.80 37.52
C PHE A 46 -3.73 -5.77 38.07
N ASP A 47 -2.45 -5.49 37.82
CA ASP A 47 -1.33 -6.33 38.27
C ASP A 47 -1.23 -6.36 39.79
N ARG A 48 -1.43 -5.20 40.49
CA ARG A 48 -1.49 -5.13 41.95
C ARG A 48 -2.63 -5.97 42.50
N ASN A 49 -3.83 -5.81 41.98
CA ASN A 49 -4.99 -6.59 42.39
C ASN A 49 -4.77 -8.09 42.13
N GLY A 50 -4.12 -8.46 41.04
CA GLY A 50 -3.73 -9.83 40.75
C GLY A 50 -2.79 -10.44 41.80
N ALA A 51 -1.82 -9.65 42.28
CA ALA A 51 -0.95 -10.07 43.37
C ALA A 51 -1.71 -10.23 44.70
N GLU A 52 -2.64 -9.30 45.03
CA GLU A 52 -3.47 -9.41 46.23
C GLU A 52 -4.44 -10.60 46.15
N LEU A 53 -5.02 -10.90 44.99
CA LEU A 53 -5.85 -12.09 44.76
C LEU A 53 -5.10 -13.38 45.09
N LYS A 54 -3.80 -13.49 44.66
CA LYS A 54 -2.95 -14.67 44.97
C LYS A 54 -2.73 -14.78 46.47
N LYS A 55 -2.45 -13.68 47.20
CA LYS A 55 -2.24 -13.67 48.64
C LYS A 55 -3.54 -14.04 49.39
N ALA A 56 -4.66 -13.45 48.97
CA ALA A 56 -5.97 -13.73 49.58
C ALA A 56 -6.40 -15.21 49.40
N ALA A 57 -6.13 -15.80 48.23
CA ALA A 57 -6.39 -17.21 47.99
C ALA A 57 -5.55 -18.12 48.88
N ALA A 58 -4.30 -17.80 49.12
CA ALA A 58 -3.43 -18.54 50.05
C ALA A 58 -3.93 -18.41 51.50
N ARG A 59 -4.38 -17.21 51.92
CA ARG A 59 -4.96 -16.94 53.26
C ARG A 59 -6.24 -17.74 53.47
N ILE A 60 -7.14 -17.81 52.50
CA ILE A 60 -8.37 -18.63 52.60
C ILE A 60 -7.98 -20.10 52.83
N GLY A 61 -6.98 -20.64 52.10
CA GLY A 61 -6.52 -22.01 52.30
C GLY A 61 -5.97 -22.28 53.72
N ALA A 62 -5.27 -21.32 54.30
CA ALA A 62 -4.75 -21.41 55.66
C ALA A 62 -5.90 -21.35 56.71
N LEU A 63 -6.81 -20.38 56.60
CA LEU A 63 -7.96 -20.23 57.49
C LEU A 63 -8.89 -21.46 57.50
N MET A 64 -9.08 -22.07 56.32
CA MET A 64 -9.87 -23.30 56.20
C MET A 64 -9.22 -24.48 56.93
N LYS A 65 -7.88 -24.59 56.85
CA LYS A 65 -7.12 -25.62 57.60
C LYS A 65 -7.15 -25.42 59.09
N GLU A 66 -7.22 -24.18 59.56
CA GLU A 66 -7.32 -23.81 60.97
C GLU A 66 -8.76 -23.89 61.52
N GLY A 67 -9.75 -24.21 60.69
CA GLY A 67 -11.16 -24.29 61.09
C GLY A 67 -11.88 -22.94 61.30
N LYS A 68 -11.25 -21.81 60.91
CA LYS A 68 -11.77 -20.44 61.08
C LYS A 68 -12.72 -20.07 59.94
N LYS A 69 -13.91 -20.66 59.94
CA LYS A 69 -14.89 -20.56 58.83
C LYS A 69 -15.37 -19.13 58.57
N ASP A 70 -15.67 -18.36 59.62
CA ASP A 70 -16.17 -16.99 59.44
C ASP A 70 -15.14 -16.04 58.83
N GLU A 71 -13.87 -16.16 59.24
CA GLU A 71 -12.78 -15.40 58.66
C GLU A 71 -12.50 -15.84 57.21
N ALA A 72 -12.66 -17.11 56.89
CA ALA A 72 -12.52 -17.61 55.53
C ALA A 72 -13.65 -17.10 54.62
N GLU A 73 -14.86 -16.99 55.09
CA GLU A 73 -15.99 -16.39 54.33
C GLU A 73 -15.77 -14.89 54.08
N ALA A 74 -15.31 -14.14 55.09
CA ALA A 74 -14.93 -12.74 54.90
C ALA A 74 -13.82 -12.57 53.83
N ALA A 75 -12.80 -13.41 53.86
CA ALA A 75 -11.72 -13.40 52.86
C ALA A 75 -12.22 -13.79 51.44
N LYS A 76 -13.20 -14.69 51.33
CA LYS A 76 -13.86 -15.02 50.05
C LYS A 76 -14.64 -13.82 49.49
N ALA A 77 -15.35 -13.07 50.31
CA ALA A 77 -16.05 -11.86 49.89
C ALA A 77 -15.07 -10.78 49.38
N GLU A 78 -13.92 -10.63 50.04
CA GLU A 78 -12.85 -9.74 49.62
C GLU A 78 -12.28 -10.15 48.26
N VAL A 79 -12.05 -11.45 48.04
CA VAL A 79 -11.62 -12.01 46.74
C VAL A 79 -12.67 -11.75 45.66
N ALA A 80 -13.95 -11.89 45.96
CA ALA A 80 -15.02 -11.60 45.00
C ALA A 80 -15.01 -10.12 44.56
N ALA A 81 -14.92 -9.19 45.52
CA ALA A 81 -14.86 -7.77 45.26
C ALA A 81 -13.61 -7.38 44.43
N LEU A 82 -12.44 -7.98 44.72
CA LEU A 82 -11.22 -7.76 43.92
C LEU A 82 -11.32 -8.30 42.49
N LYS A 83 -12.01 -9.44 42.31
CA LYS A 83 -12.26 -9.98 40.94
C LYS A 83 -13.16 -9.07 40.14
N ASP A 84 -14.24 -8.55 40.74
CA ASP A 84 -15.15 -7.62 40.08
C ASP A 84 -14.45 -6.29 39.75
N ALA A 85 -13.59 -5.79 40.65
CA ALA A 85 -12.75 -4.63 40.39
C ALA A 85 -11.80 -4.88 39.24
N ASN A 86 -11.11 -6.03 39.18
CA ASN A 86 -10.20 -6.37 38.09
C ASN A 86 -10.90 -6.46 36.76
N LYS A 87 -12.11 -7.01 36.69
CA LYS A 87 -12.87 -7.07 35.45
C LYS A 87 -13.15 -5.67 34.90
N ARG A 88 -13.55 -4.72 35.75
CA ARG A 88 -13.78 -3.32 35.32
C ARG A 88 -12.50 -2.64 34.85
N ILE A 89 -11.37 -2.90 35.53
CA ILE A 89 -10.05 -2.33 35.13
C ILE A 89 -9.59 -2.91 33.81
N GLU A 90 -9.82 -4.20 33.56
CA GLU A 90 -9.54 -4.86 32.28
C GLU A 90 -10.36 -4.22 31.14
N GLU A 91 -11.68 -4.06 31.36
CA GLU A 91 -12.56 -3.38 30.40
C GLU A 91 -12.09 -1.93 30.09
N GLU A 92 -11.64 -1.18 31.12
CA GLU A 92 -11.08 0.17 30.94
C GLU A 92 -9.77 0.15 30.14
N CYS A 93 -8.88 -0.80 30.43
CA CYS A 93 -7.60 -0.98 29.71
C CYS A 93 -7.85 -1.31 28.25
N ASP A 94 -8.76 -2.23 27.96
CA ASP A 94 -9.12 -2.63 26.59
C ASP A 94 -9.79 -1.50 25.82
N ALA A 95 -10.70 -0.77 26.46
CA ALA A 95 -11.35 0.39 25.84
C ALA A 95 -10.35 1.50 25.50
N ALA A 96 -9.39 1.78 26.37
CA ALA A 96 -8.33 2.73 26.11
C ALA A 96 -7.43 2.27 24.95
N GLY A 97 -7.07 0.98 24.91
CA GLY A 97 -6.29 0.38 23.81
C GLY A 97 -7.00 0.45 22.47
N ALA A 98 -8.29 0.16 22.43
CA ALA A 98 -9.12 0.25 21.24
C ALA A 98 -9.18 1.69 20.68
N LYS A 99 -9.40 2.69 21.57
CA LYS A 99 -9.40 4.11 21.17
C LYS A 99 -8.05 4.57 20.64
N ILE A 100 -6.93 4.16 21.26
CA ILE A 100 -5.59 4.45 20.74
C ILE A 100 -5.45 3.90 19.32
N THR A 101 -5.87 2.66 19.08
CA THR A 101 -5.80 2.03 17.76
C THR A 101 -6.67 2.78 16.74
N GLU A 102 -7.89 3.15 17.11
CA GLU A 102 -8.79 3.93 16.26
C GLU A 102 -8.14 5.26 15.82
N ILE A 103 -7.57 6.02 16.78
CA ILE A 103 -6.87 7.28 16.47
C ILE A 103 -5.65 7.01 15.58
N LEU A 104 -4.82 6.01 15.88
CA LEU A 104 -3.63 5.67 15.10
C LEU A 104 -3.97 5.31 13.63
N LEU A 105 -5.13 4.72 13.37
CA LEU A 105 -5.59 4.42 12.02
C LEU A 105 -5.94 5.68 11.21
N THR A 106 -6.18 6.82 11.87
CA THR A 106 -6.50 8.10 11.21
C THR A 106 -5.28 8.98 10.94
N ILE A 107 -4.12 8.67 11.52
CA ILE A 107 -2.89 9.45 11.36
C ILE A 107 -2.09 8.88 10.19
N PRO A 108 -1.68 9.71 9.20
CA PRO A 108 -0.84 9.25 8.08
C PRO A 108 0.57 8.84 8.55
N ASN A 109 1.30 8.18 7.65
CA ASN A 109 2.71 7.90 7.92
C ASN A 109 3.54 9.19 7.90
N THR A 110 4.53 9.24 8.76
CA THR A 110 5.48 10.36 8.82
C THR A 110 6.35 10.36 7.56
N PRO A 111 6.37 11.45 6.77
CA PRO A 111 7.26 11.55 5.62
C PRO A 111 8.72 11.60 6.07
N CYS A 112 9.63 10.98 5.32
CA CYS A 112 11.06 11.05 5.60
C CYS A 112 11.62 12.45 5.25
N GLU A 113 12.84 12.74 5.68
CA GLU A 113 13.46 14.07 5.51
C GLU A 113 13.65 14.50 4.05
N MET A 114 13.72 13.54 3.13
CA MET A 114 13.88 13.82 1.69
C MET A 114 12.60 14.32 1.01
N VAL A 115 11.44 14.20 1.65
CA VAL A 115 10.15 14.61 1.08
C VAL A 115 10.06 16.14 1.13
N PRO A 116 9.90 16.82 -0.04
CA PRO A 116 9.75 18.26 -0.09
C PRO A 116 8.35 18.69 0.40
N GLU A 117 8.28 19.91 0.90
CA GLU A 117 6.99 20.57 1.11
C GLU A 117 6.33 20.85 -0.25
N GLY A 118 5.02 20.77 -0.32
CA GLY A 118 4.26 21.06 -1.53
C GLY A 118 2.81 20.67 -1.37
N ARG A 119 1.95 21.22 -2.24
CA ARG A 119 0.47 21.04 -2.18
C ARG A 119 -0.11 20.40 -3.43
N THR A 120 0.63 20.40 -4.52
CA THR A 120 0.13 19.92 -5.82
C THR A 120 1.22 19.12 -6.53
N ALA A 121 0.85 18.39 -7.56
CA ALA A 121 1.80 17.67 -8.41
C ALA A 121 2.87 18.58 -9.06
N GLU A 122 2.62 19.89 -9.18
CA GLU A 122 3.58 20.87 -9.71
C GLU A 122 4.75 21.11 -8.74
N ASP A 123 4.58 20.78 -7.46
CA ASP A 123 5.61 20.90 -6.43
C ASP A 123 6.52 19.65 -6.34
N ASN A 124 6.24 18.63 -7.14
CA ASN A 124 7.06 17.43 -7.21
C ASN A 124 8.41 17.72 -7.86
N ILE A 125 9.46 17.03 -7.42
CA ILE A 125 10.82 17.25 -7.91
C ILE A 125 11.18 16.22 -8.95
N VAL A 126 11.49 16.66 -10.18
CA VAL A 126 12.09 15.80 -11.21
C VAL A 126 13.49 15.42 -10.79
N GLU A 127 13.75 14.15 -10.52
CA GLU A 127 15.06 13.65 -10.12
C GLU A 127 15.90 13.17 -11.31
N ARG A 128 15.24 12.53 -12.26
CA ARG A 128 15.88 11.97 -13.45
C ARG A 128 14.90 11.99 -14.62
N GLU A 129 15.44 12.08 -15.81
CA GLU A 129 14.69 11.97 -17.06
C GLU A 129 15.50 11.24 -18.12
N GLY A 130 14.85 10.67 -19.10
CA GLY A 130 15.51 9.95 -20.20
C GLY A 130 14.57 9.62 -21.34
N GLY A 131 15.14 8.97 -22.37
CA GLY A 131 14.43 8.69 -23.61
C GLY A 131 14.30 9.92 -24.51
N LYS A 132 13.80 9.71 -25.71
CA LYS A 132 13.60 10.78 -26.70
C LYS A 132 12.12 10.91 -27.00
N ILE A 133 11.57 12.10 -26.79
CA ILE A 133 10.20 12.42 -27.22
C ILE A 133 10.16 12.39 -28.75
N PRO A 134 9.31 11.54 -29.37
CA PRO A 134 9.18 11.50 -30.82
C PRO A 134 8.47 12.75 -31.35
N ASP A 135 8.94 13.23 -32.49
CA ASP A 135 8.22 14.25 -33.25
C ASP A 135 7.24 13.54 -34.20
N LEU A 136 5.98 13.58 -33.87
CA LEU A 136 4.91 12.90 -34.62
C LEU A 136 4.19 13.83 -35.60
N GLY A 137 4.57 15.12 -35.66
CA GLY A 137 3.87 16.11 -36.46
C GLY A 137 2.47 16.50 -35.89
N GLU A 138 1.72 17.25 -36.71
CA GLU A 138 0.39 17.77 -36.30
C GLU A 138 -0.73 16.73 -36.43
N ASP A 139 -0.55 15.70 -37.25
CA ASP A 139 -1.54 14.66 -37.54
C ASP A 139 -1.48 13.47 -36.57
N ALA A 140 -0.72 13.57 -35.48
CA ALA A 140 -0.60 12.52 -34.47
C ALA A 140 -1.95 12.20 -33.83
N LEU A 141 -2.36 10.93 -33.89
CA LEU A 141 -3.61 10.47 -33.33
C LEU A 141 -3.39 10.03 -31.86
N PRO A 142 -4.30 10.41 -30.93
CA PRO A 142 -4.29 9.89 -29.59
C PRO A 142 -4.72 8.42 -29.55
N HIS A 143 -4.34 7.71 -28.48
CA HIS A 143 -4.52 6.26 -28.38
C HIS A 143 -5.96 5.77 -28.57
N TRP A 144 -6.97 6.55 -28.18
CA TRP A 144 -8.39 6.16 -28.39
C TRP A 144 -8.80 6.17 -29.86
N GLU A 145 -8.23 7.07 -30.70
CA GLU A 145 -8.44 7.07 -32.15
C GLU A 145 -7.67 5.92 -32.82
N LEU A 146 -6.42 5.67 -32.39
CA LEU A 146 -5.61 4.53 -32.85
C LEU A 146 -6.27 3.21 -32.47
N ALA A 147 -6.78 3.09 -31.25
CA ALA A 147 -7.49 1.90 -30.79
C ALA A 147 -8.72 1.59 -31.65
N LYS A 148 -9.46 2.61 -32.06
CA LYS A 148 -10.59 2.48 -32.98
C LYS A 148 -10.14 2.14 -34.41
N LYS A 149 -9.14 2.88 -34.93
CA LYS A 149 -8.62 2.69 -36.29
C LYS A 149 -8.16 1.26 -36.54
N TYR A 150 -7.45 0.67 -35.59
CA TYR A 150 -6.86 -0.67 -35.70
C TYR A 150 -7.66 -1.75 -34.95
N ASN A 151 -8.86 -1.43 -34.46
CA ASN A 151 -9.75 -2.35 -33.72
C ASN A 151 -9.03 -3.07 -32.56
N LEU A 152 -8.35 -2.31 -31.71
CA LEU A 152 -7.54 -2.82 -30.60
C LEU A 152 -8.28 -2.82 -29.27
N ILE A 153 -9.12 -1.80 -29.05
CA ILE A 153 -9.84 -1.59 -27.81
C ILE A 153 -11.20 -1.00 -28.14
N ASP A 154 -12.26 -1.63 -27.61
CA ASP A 154 -13.63 -1.17 -27.76
C ASP A 154 -14.14 -0.62 -26.44
N PHE A 155 -14.22 0.70 -26.34
CA PHE A 155 -14.73 1.41 -25.16
C PHE A 155 -16.25 1.39 -25.09
N GLU A 156 -16.95 1.41 -26.24
CA GLU A 156 -18.42 1.38 -26.32
C GLU A 156 -18.96 0.03 -25.87
N LEU A 157 -18.30 -1.06 -26.28
CA LEU A 157 -18.62 -2.41 -25.82
C LEU A 157 -18.41 -2.54 -24.30
N GLY A 158 -17.38 -1.92 -23.75
CA GLY A 158 -17.14 -1.87 -22.31
C GLY A 158 -18.26 -1.16 -21.55
N VAL A 159 -18.72 -0.03 -22.08
CA VAL A 159 -19.88 0.70 -21.53
C VAL A 159 -21.14 -0.17 -21.57
N LYS A 160 -21.38 -0.90 -22.66
CA LYS A 160 -22.53 -1.82 -22.80
C LYS A 160 -22.51 -2.97 -21.78
N ILE A 161 -21.33 -3.52 -21.50
CA ILE A 161 -21.18 -4.71 -20.62
C ILE A 161 -21.25 -4.31 -19.14
N THR A 162 -20.59 -3.20 -18.77
CA THR A 162 -20.37 -2.85 -17.37
C THR A 162 -20.64 -1.36 -17.09
N GLY A 163 -20.05 -0.48 -17.90
CA GLY A 163 -20.08 0.98 -17.70
C GLY A 163 -18.81 1.65 -18.22
N ALA A 164 -18.75 2.98 -18.11
CA ALA A 164 -17.55 3.74 -18.48
C ALA A 164 -16.35 3.30 -17.62
N GLY A 165 -15.13 3.33 -18.17
CA GLY A 165 -13.92 2.95 -17.45
C GLY A 165 -13.62 1.44 -17.40
N PHE A 166 -14.34 0.62 -18.20
CA PHE A 166 -14.12 -0.81 -18.37
C PHE A 166 -13.86 -1.15 -19.84
N PRO A 167 -12.63 -0.95 -20.37
CA PRO A 167 -12.33 -1.18 -21.78
C PRO A 167 -12.34 -2.67 -22.13
N VAL A 168 -12.70 -3.00 -23.38
CA VAL A 168 -12.60 -4.36 -23.95
C VAL A 168 -11.44 -4.39 -24.95
N TYR A 169 -10.38 -5.12 -24.64
CA TYR A 169 -9.26 -5.33 -25.52
C TYR A 169 -9.57 -6.42 -26.55
N ILE A 170 -9.22 -6.19 -27.83
CA ILE A 170 -9.57 -7.05 -28.96
C ILE A 170 -8.32 -7.37 -29.80
N GLY A 171 -8.24 -8.58 -30.36
CA GLY A 171 -7.24 -8.97 -31.34
C GLY A 171 -5.80 -8.67 -30.97
N LYS A 172 -5.10 -7.86 -31.78
CA LYS A 172 -3.71 -7.43 -31.52
C LYS A 172 -3.60 -6.60 -30.23
N GLY A 173 -4.65 -5.85 -29.84
CA GLY A 173 -4.71 -5.11 -28.57
C GLY A 173 -4.70 -6.02 -27.36
N ALA A 174 -5.55 -7.06 -27.33
CA ALA A 174 -5.56 -8.06 -26.27
C ALA A 174 -4.23 -8.84 -26.20
N LYS A 175 -3.62 -9.11 -27.34
CA LYS A 175 -2.33 -9.80 -27.40
C LYS A 175 -1.19 -8.92 -26.89
N LEU A 176 -1.19 -7.60 -27.20
CA LEU A 176 -0.23 -6.64 -26.66
C LEU A 176 -0.35 -6.53 -25.14
N GLN A 177 -1.58 -6.45 -24.61
CA GLN A 177 -1.84 -6.43 -23.15
C GLN A 177 -1.22 -7.65 -22.46
N ARG A 178 -1.48 -8.86 -22.96
CA ARG A 178 -0.92 -10.09 -22.42
C ARG A 178 0.61 -10.17 -22.57
N ALA A 179 1.16 -9.66 -23.69
CA ALA A 179 2.60 -9.61 -23.95
C ALA A 179 3.31 -8.73 -22.92
N LEU A 180 2.74 -7.57 -22.57
CA LEU A 180 3.26 -6.67 -21.54
C LEU A 180 3.23 -7.34 -20.16
N ILE A 181 2.14 -8.01 -19.80
CA ILE A 181 2.04 -8.75 -18.52
C ILE A 181 3.17 -9.77 -18.42
N GLN A 182 3.34 -10.59 -19.44
CA GLN A 182 4.39 -11.62 -19.45
C GLN A 182 5.78 -11.01 -19.39
N PHE A 183 6.05 -9.98 -20.20
CA PHE A 183 7.33 -9.28 -20.20
C PHE A 183 7.68 -8.73 -18.81
N PHE A 184 6.74 -8.05 -18.15
CA PHE A 184 6.98 -7.47 -16.83
C PHE A 184 7.20 -8.52 -15.75
N LEU A 185 6.47 -9.64 -15.76
CA LEU A 185 6.68 -10.76 -14.84
C LEU A 185 8.04 -11.44 -15.07
N ASP A 186 8.43 -11.65 -16.33
CA ASP A 186 9.74 -12.23 -16.66
C ASP A 186 10.89 -11.32 -16.20
N GLU A 187 10.77 -10.00 -16.38
CA GLU A 187 11.78 -9.04 -15.94
C GLU A 187 11.85 -8.95 -14.40
N ALA A 188 10.70 -8.97 -13.72
CA ALA A 188 10.66 -9.03 -12.25
C ALA A 188 11.30 -10.33 -11.72
N SER A 189 11.01 -11.47 -12.35
CA SER A 189 11.63 -12.75 -11.99
C SER A 189 13.15 -12.74 -12.19
N LYS A 190 13.66 -12.14 -13.28
CA LYS A 190 15.10 -11.94 -13.50
C LYS A 190 15.74 -11.04 -12.44
N ALA A 191 14.99 -10.08 -11.88
CA ALA A 191 15.41 -9.22 -10.79
C ALA A 191 15.31 -9.90 -9.40
N GLY A 192 14.95 -11.19 -9.37
CA GLY A 192 14.89 -12.00 -8.16
C GLY A 192 13.59 -11.89 -7.36
N TYR A 193 12.51 -11.41 -7.99
CA TYR A 193 11.18 -11.43 -7.39
C TYR A 193 10.53 -12.81 -7.62
N LEU A 194 9.93 -13.36 -6.57
CA LEU A 194 9.10 -14.56 -6.64
C LEU A 194 7.73 -14.22 -7.18
N GLU A 195 7.38 -14.78 -8.33
CA GLU A 195 6.04 -14.62 -8.90
C GLU A 195 4.99 -15.26 -7.99
N THR A 196 3.92 -14.52 -7.74
CA THR A 196 2.83 -14.91 -6.84
C THR A 196 1.51 -14.55 -7.49
N GLN A 197 0.58 -15.48 -7.54
CA GLN A 197 -0.77 -15.24 -8.04
C GLN A 197 -1.75 -15.14 -6.86
N PRO A 198 -2.12 -13.92 -6.41
CA PRO A 198 -2.97 -13.71 -5.26
C PRO A 198 -4.46 -13.73 -5.64
N PRO A 199 -5.38 -13.85 -4.66
CA PRO A 199 -6.80 -13.62 -4.88
C PRO A 199 -7.06 -12.12 -5.19
N TYR A 200 -8.11 -11.85 -5.99
CA TYR A 200 -8.51 -10.48 -6.36
C TYR A 200 -9.58 -9.90 -5.43
N VAL A 201 -10.03 -10.68 -4.47
CA VAL A 201 -10.89 -10.24 -3.37
C VAL A 201 -10.19 -10.49 -2.04
N VAL A 202 -10.32 -9.57 -1.11
CA VAL A 202 -9.66 -9.62 0.20
C VAL A 202 -10.64 -9.30 1.31
N ASN A 203 -10.35 -9.77 2.53
CA ASN A 203 -11.10 -9.42 3.72
C ASN A 203 -10.69 -8.04 4.26
N GLU A 204 -11.49 -7.51 5.18
CA GLU A 204 -11.28 -6.21 5.82
C GLU A 204 -9.91 -6.08 6.47
N ALA A 205 -9.47 -7.12 7.19
CA ALA A 205 -8.16 -7.13 7.85
C ALA A 205 -6.99 -6.95 6.87
N SER A 206 -7.12 -7.45 5.63
CA SER A 206 -6.13 -7.23 4.57
C SER A 206 -6.10 -5.78 4.08
N GLY A 207 -7.27 -5.15 3.93
CA GLY A 207 -7.36 -3.74 3.58
C GLY A 207 -6.80 -2.82 4.67
N ILE A 208 -7.06 -3.14 5.95
CA ILE A 208 -6.49 -2.42 7.10
C ILE A 208 -4.97 -2.59 7.13
N GLY A 209 -4.46 -3.79 6.87
CA GLY A 209 -3.05 -4.12 6.94
C GLY A 209 -2.16 -3.24 6.04
N THR A 210 -2.59 -2.95 4.83
CA THR A 210 -1.88 -2.10 3.87
C THR A 210 -2.35 -0.65 3.85
N GLY A 211 -3.48 -0.34 4.52
CA GLY A 211 -3.95 1.03 4.73
C GLY A 211 -4.96 1.55 3.72
N GLN A 212 -5.53 0.68 2.88
CA GLN A 212 -6.68 1.01 2.04
C GLN A 212 -7.96 1.17 2.85
N LEU A 213 -8.04 0.53 4.02
CA LEU A 213 -9.11 0.72 4.99
C LEU A 213 -8.58 1.40 6.28
N PRO A 214 -9.39 2.26 6.92
CA PRO A 214 -10.72 2.74 6.51
C PRO A 214 -10.65 3.53 5.19
N ASP A 215 -11.57 3.23 4.26
CA ASP A 215 -11.65 3.88 2.95
C ASP A 215 -12.35 5.24 3.07
N LYS A 216 -11.57 6.30 3.31
CA LYS A 216 -12.07 7.67 3.47
C LYS A 216 -12.51 8.32 2.15
N GLU A 217 -11.96 7.84 1.04
CA GLU A 217 -12.18 8.40 -0.28
C GLU A 217 -13.21 7.63 -1.11
N GLY A 218 -13.69 6.50 -0.60
CA GLY A 218 -14.66 5.65 -1.28
C GLY A 218 -14.11 4.97 -2.54
N GLN A 219 -12.84 4.62 -2.55
CA GLN A 219 -12.14 4.04 -3.72
C GLN A 219 -12.35 2.54 -3.87
N MET A 220 -12.66 1.84 -2.78
CA MET A 220 -12.78 0.38 -2.77
C MET A 220 -14.16 -0.09 -3.26
N TYR A 221 -14.19 -1.08 -4.16
CA TYR A 221 -15.39 -1.86 -4.43
C TYR A 221 -15.63 -2.86 -3.29
N HIS A 222 -16.80 -2.81 -2.68
CA HIS A 222 -17.18 -3.67 -1.57
C HIS A 222 -18.30 -4.65 -1.94
N CYS A 223 -18.05 -5.94 -1.73
CA CYS A 223 -19.03 -7.01 -1.87
C CYS A 223 -19.77 -7.18 -0.53
N ASN A 224 -20.87 -6.48 -0.36
CA ASN A 224 -21.56 -6.32 0.93
C ASN A 224 -22.03 -7.63 1.56
N LEU A 225 -22.48 -8.60 0.75
CA LEU A 225 -23.01 -9.88 1.26
C LEU A 225 -21.94 -10.75 1.94
N ASP A 226 -20.72 -10.72 1.40
CA ASP A 226 -19.62 -11.56 1.84
C ASP A 226 -18.60 -10.78 2.69
N ASN A 227 -18.78 -9.47 2.84
CA ASN A 227 -17.82 -8.55 3.46
C ASN A 227 -16.40 -8.69 2.88
N LEU A 228 -16.32 -8.72 1.55
CA LEU A 228 -15.08 -8.79 0.79
C LEU A 228 -14.88 -7.53 -0.05
N TYR A 229 -13.65 -7.22 -0.35
CA TYR A 229 -13.26 -6.04 -1.14
C TYR A 229 -12.50 -6.46 -2.38
N LEU A 230 -12.85 -5.90 -3.55
CA LEU A 230 -12.04 -6.03 -4.75
C LEU A 230 -10.73 -5.24 -4.58
N ILE A 231 -9.62 -5.84 -4.94
CA ILE A 231 -8.30 -5.21 -4.73
C ILE A 231 -8.07 -4.03 -5.67
N PRO A 232 -7.58 -2.88 -5.18
CA PRO A 232 -7.18 -1.75 -6.02
C PRO A 232 -5.75 -1.90 -6.56
N THR A 233 -5.01 -2.89 -6.05
CA THR A 233 -3.61 -3.21 -6.37
C THR A 233 -3.25 -4.58 -5.78
N ALA A 234 -2.35 -5.33 -6.42
CA ALA A 234 -1.82 -6.58 -5.88
C ALA A 234 -0.98 -6.36 -4.60
N GLU A 235 -0.56 -5.14 -4.32
CA GLU A 235 0.07 -4.78 -3.03
C GLU A 235 -0.72 -5.36 -1.85
N VAL A 236 -2.06 -5.20 -1.86
CA VAL A 236 -2.90 -5.60 -0.73
C VAL A 236 -2.76 -7.10 -0.42
N PRO A 237 -3.08 -8.02 -1.31
CA PRO A 237 -2.97 -9.45 -1.00
C PRO A 237 -1.51 -9.91 -0.84
N VAL A 238 -0.57 -9.39 -1.62
CA VAL A 238 0.82 -9.84 -1.59
C VAL A 238 1.52 -9.42 -0.29
N THR A 239 1.34 -8.18 0.16
CA THR A 239 1.92 -7.74 1.44
C THR A 239 1.28 -8.49 2.62
N ASN A 240 -0.01 -8.85 2.52
CA ASN A 240 -0.73 -9.61 3.54
C ASN A 240 -0.30 -11.09 3.66
N ILE A 241 0.49 -11.63 2.73
CA ILE A 241 1.16 -12.93 2.90
C ILE A 241 1.99 -12.94 4.20
N TYR A 242 2.51 -11.78 4.57
CA TYR A 242 3.37 -11.60 5.74
C TYR A 242 2.64 -11.03 6.96
N ARG A 243 1.29 -11.00 6.97
CA ARG A 243 0.50 -10.59 8.13
C ARG A 243 0.61 -11.62 9.25
N ASP A 244 0.86 -11.13 10.48
CA ASP A 244 1.08 -11.93 11.71
C ASP A 244 2.27 -12.91 11.62
N VAL A 245 3.27 -12.60 10.76
CA VAL A 245 4.45 -13.43 10.56
C VAL A 245 5.66 -12.83 11.28
N ILE A 246 6.47 -13.71 11.86
CA ILE A 246 7.82 -13.40 12.32
C ILE A 246 8.81 -14.11 11.39
N ILE A 247 9.52 -13.34 10.57
CA ILE A 247 10.48 -13.82 9.58
C ILE A 247 11.84 -14.00 10.28
N GLU A 248 12.56 -15.08 10.03
CA GLU A 248 13.95 -15.18 10.49
C GLU A 248 14.84 -14.23 9.66
N GLU A 249 15.79 -13.54 10.30
CA GLU A 249 16.64 -12.54 9.63
C GLU A 249 17.32 -13.04 8.36
N LYS A 250 17.78 -14.30 8.39
CA LYS A 250 18.43 -14.96 7.24
C LYS A 250 17.53 -15.13 6.01
N ASP A 251 16.21 -15.05 6.21
CA ASP A 251 15.18 -15.23 5.17
C ASP A 251 14.72 -13.89 4.57
N LEU A 252 15.26 -12.76 5.02
CA LEU A 252 15.08 -11.44 4.42
C LEU A 252 16.18 -11.15 3.38
N PRO A 253 15.88 -10.36 2.35
CA PRO A 253 14.58 -9.77 2.03
C PRO A 253 13.60 -10.79 1.42
N LYS A 254 12.27 -10.53 1.59
CA LYS A 254 11.24 -11.17 0.80
C LYS A 254 10.91 -10.27 -0.38
N LYS A 255 10.96 -10.82 -1.59
CA LYS A 255 10.67 -10.11 -2.84
C LYS A 255 9.59 -10.88 -3.60
N ASN A 256 8.44 -10.28 -3.83
CA ASN A 256 7.35 -10.89 -4.59
C ASN A 256 6.93 -9.99 -5.74
N CYS A 257 6.57 -10.57 -6.87
CA CYS A 257 5.84 -9.88 -7.93
C CYS A 257 4.51 -10.58 -8.21
N ALA A 258 3.53 -9.80 -8.65
CA ALA A 258 2.21 -10.33 -8.96
C ALA A 258 1.54 -9.53 -10.07
N TYR A 259 0.96 -10.23 -11.04
CA TYR A 259 -0.03 -9.66 -11.93
C TYR A 259 -1.40 -9.71 -11.27
N SER A 260 -2.18 -8.65 -11.44
CA SER A 260 -3.61 -8.65 -11.10
C SER A 260 -4.40 -7.66 -11.94
N ALA A 261 -5.69 -7.95 -12.13
CA ALA A 261 -6.66 -6.91 -12.36
C ALA A 261 -6.81 -6.08 -11.08
N CYS A 262 -6.89 -4.76 -11.24
CA CYS A 262 -7.05 -3.79 -10.17
C CYS A 262 -8.38 -3.07 -10.35
N PHE A 263 -9.09 -2.79 -9.25
CA PHE A 263 -10.42 -2.22 -9.27
C PHE A 263 -10.45 -0.95 -8.41
N ARG A 264 -10.77 0.19 -9.02
CA ARG A 264 -10.90 1.48 -8.32
C ARG A 264 -12.20 2.15 -8.71
N ARG A 265 -12.92 2.67 -7.72
CA ARG A 265 -14.19 3.37 -7.97
C ARG A 265 -14.00 4.72 -8.65
N GLU A 266 -12.77 5.25 -8.63
CA GLU A 266 -12.42 6.54 -9.22
C GLU A 266 -13.39 7.66 -8.81
N ALA A 267 -13.80 7.63 -7.54
CA ALA A 267 -14.78 8.56 -7.00
C ALA A 267 -14.27 10.01 -7.14
N GLY A 268 -15.10 10.87 -7.73
CA GLY A 268 -14.74 12.29 -7.93
C GLY A 268 -13.96 12.60 -9.20
N SER A 269 -13.69 11.62 -10.07
CA SER A 269 -12.96 11.84 -11.32
C SER A 269 -13.91 12.16 -12.49
N TYR A 270 -13.70 13.31 -13.14
CA TYR A 270 -14.52 13.78 -14.25
C TYR A 270 -13.67 14.45 -15.33
N GLY A 271 -14.19 14.52 -16.57
CA GLY A 271 -13.67 15.36 -17.64
C GLY A 271 -12.63 14.69 -18.55
N LYS A 272 -11.66 15.47 -19.06
CA LYS A 272 -10.67 15.02 -20.07
C LYS A 272 -9.76 13.87 -19.57
N ASP A 273 -9.55 13.78 -18.27
CA ASP A 273 -8.64 12.79 -17.67
C ASP A 273 -9.21 11.37 -17.66
N VAL A 274 -10.52 11.20 -17.91
CA VAL A 274 -11.16 9.86 -17.99
C VAL A 274 -11.26 9.33 -19.42
N ARG A 275 -10.72 10.03 -20.44
CA ARG A 275 -10.83 9.60 -21.84
C ARG A 275 -9.84 8.49 -22.17
N GLY A 276 -10.32 7.48 -22.87
CA GLY A 276 -9.49 6.34 -23.32
C GLY A 276 -8.96 5.51 -22.16
N LEU A 277 -7.65 5.31 -22.10
CA LEU A 277 -6.94 4.52 -21.09
C LEU A 277 -6.36 5.37 -19.94
N ASN A 278 -6.62 6.66 -19.89
CA ASN A 278 -5.99 7.54 -18.92
C ASN A 278 -6.42 7.25 -17.48
N ARG A 279 -7.69 6.88 -17.27
CA ARG A 279 -8.25 6.57 -15.95
C ARG A 279 -9.38 5.53 -16.09
N LEU A 280 -9.24 4.41 -15.39
CA LEU A 280 -10.12 3.23 -15.54
C LEU A 280 -10.57 2.72 -14.18
N HIS A 281 -11.82 2.18 -14.14
CA HIS A 281 -12.34 1.46 -12.98
C HIS A 281 -11.76 0.06 -12.84
N GLN A 282 -11.40 -0.56 -13.96
CA GLN A 282 -10.68 -1.83 -14.01
C GLN A 282 -9.47 -1.70 -14.93
N PHE A 283 -8.31 -2.13 -14.44
CA PHE A 283 -7.07 -2.13 -15.21
C PHE A 283 -6.10 -3.21 -14.73
N ASP A 284 -5.16 -3.56 -15.58
CA ASP A 284 -4.14 -4.56 -15.30
C ASP A 284 -2.84 -3.91 -14.80
N LYS A 285 -2.20 -4.55 -13.83
CA LYS A 285 -0.94 -4.09 -13.24
C LYS A 285 -0.06 -5.27 -12.82
N VAL A 286 1.23 -5.18 -13.07
CA VAL A 286 2.22 -6.00 -12.39
C VAL A 286 2.76 -5.18 -11.22
N GLU A 287 2.73 -5.76 -10.03
CA GLU A 287 3.19 -5.16 -8.78
C GLU A 287 4.40 -5.89 -8.25
N ILE A 288 5.36 -5.16 -7.69
CA ILE A 288 6.48 -5.70 -6.93
C ILE A 288 6.37 -5.27 -5.48
N VAL A 289 6.55 -6.22 -4.56
CA VAL A 289 6.48 -5.99 -3.11
C VAL A 289 7.76 -6.51 -2.47
N ARG A 290 8.27 -5.76 -1.51
CA ARG A 290 9.46 -6.14 -0.78
C ARG A 290 9.25 -5.97 0.73
N ILE A 291 9.64 -7.00 1.49
CA ILE A 291 9.74 -6.95 2.95
C ILE A 291 11.22 -6.94 3.30
N GLU A 292 11.65 -5.92 4.03
CA GLU A 292 13.06 -5.62 4.23
C GLU A 292 13.39 -5.32 5.70
N LYS A 293 14.67 -5.42 6.05
CA LYS A 293 15.16 -4.85 7.31
C LYS A 293 15.17 -3.31 7.24
N PRO A 294 14.89 -2.63 8.36
CA PRO A 294 14.86 -1.16 8.40
C PRO A 294 16.10 -0.50 7.80
N GLU A 295 17.29 -0.99 8.17
CA GLU A 295 18.58 -0.46 7.74
C GLU A 295 18.85 -0.57 6.23
N ASN A 296 18.18 -1.51 5.55
CA ASN A 296 18.38 -1.76 4.11
C ASN A 296 17.28 -1.14 3.23
N SER A 297 16.18 -0.66 3.82
CA SER A 297 14.96 -0.33 3.06
C SER A 297 15.15 0.81 2.06
N TYR A 298 16.00 1.78 2.32
CA TYR A 298 16.28 2.87 1.37
C TYR A 298 17.17 2.42 0.22
N ALA A 299 18.15 1.53 0.47
CA ALA A 299 18.91 0.90 -0.62
C ALA A 299 18.01 0.02 -1.47
N ALA A 300 17.08 -0.72 -0.84
CA ALA A 300 16.06 -1.49 -1.52
C ALA A 300 15.12 -0.63 -2.39
N LEU A 301 14.77 0.56 -1.94
CA LEU A 301 13.98 1.52 -2.71
C LEU A 301 14.72 1.95 -3.98
N GLU A 302 16.02 2.25 -3.91
CA GLU A 302 16.83 2.58 -5.09
C GLU A 302 16.93 1.39 -6.08
N GLU A 303 17.07 0.15 -5.58
CA GLU A 303 17.03 -1.05 -6.44
C GLU A 303 15.68 -1.18 -7.17
N MET A 304 14.57 -0.93 -6.47
CA MET A 304 13.22 -0.98 -7.07
C MET A 304 13.03 0.12 -8.11
N LYS A 305 13.48 1.34 -7.84
CA LYS A 305 13.49 2.45 -8.80
C LYS A 305 14.28 2.10 -10.06
N ALA A 306 15.49 1.55 -9.90
CA ALA A 306 16.33 1.13 -11.03
C ALA A 306 15.67 0.02 -11.86
N HIS A 307 14.97 -0.93 -11.21
CA HIS A 307 14.22 -1.96 -11.92
C HIS A 307 13.10 -1.35 -12.78
N VAL A 308 12.26 -0.48 -12.21
CA VAL A 308 11.15 0.19 -12.92
C VAL A 308 11.70 1.07 -14.06
N GLN A 309 12.77 1.85 -13.82
CA GLN A 309 13.45 2.62 -14.86
C GLN A 309 13.86 1.73 -16.04
N SER A 310 14.47 0.57 -15.76
CA SER A 310 14.90 -0.36 -16.80
C SER A 310 13.74 -0.87 -17.68
N LEU A 311 12.52 -0.97 -17.13
CA LEU A 311 11.34 -1.40 -17.90
C LEU A 311 10.90 -0.34 -18.91
N VAL A 312 10.80 0.94 -18.49
CA VAL A 312 10.43 2.04 -19.40
C VAL A 312 11.49 2.29 -20.46
N GLU A 313 12.78 2.14 -20.13
CA GLU A 313 13.89 2.21 -21.07
C GLU A 313 13.84 1.09 -22.13
N LYS A 314 13.59 -0.16 -21.72
CA LYS A 314 13.43 -1.29 -22.64
C LYS A 314 12.23 -1.15 -23.57
N LEU A 315 11.20 -0.43 -23.13
CA LEU A 315 10.04 -0.07 -23.95
C LEU A 315 10.32 1.13 -24.87
N GLU A 316 11.52 1.72 -24.81
CA GLU A 316 11.95 2.86 -25.62
C GLU A 316 11.05 4.10 -25.45
N LEU A 317 10.42 4.24 -24.27
CA LEU A 317 9.53 5.37 -23.96
C LEU A 317 10.32 6.54 -23.32
N PRO A 318 9.97 7.80 -23.64
CA PRO A 318 10.49 8.95 -22.89
C PRO A 318 9.91 8.94 -21.49
N TRP A 319 10.75 9.15 -20.47
CA TRP A 319 10.35 9.02 -19.08
C TRP A 319 11.01 10.08 -18.20
N HIS A 320 10.37 10.34 -17.06
CA HIS A 320 10.99 11.01 -15.93
C HIS A 320 10.59 10.36 -14.60
N ILE A 321 11.38 10.60 -13.57
CA ILE A 321 11.13 10.16 -12.19
C ILE A 321 10.89 11.39 -11.34
N LEU A 322 9.75 11.41 -10.67
CA LEU A 322 9.35 12.47 -9.75
C LEU A 322 9.49 11.98 -8.32
N ARG A 323 10.12 12.78 -7.45
CA ARG A 323 9.97 12.62 -6.00
C ARG A 323 8.78 13.45 -5.56
N LEU A 324 7.79 12.77 -4.99
CA LEU A 324 6.53 13.41 -4.62
C LEU A 324 6.69 14.33 -3.40
N CYS A 325 5.98 15.45 -3.42
CA CYS A 325 5.82 16.35 -2.28
C CYS A 325 4.81 15.80 -1.27
N GLY A 326 4.72 16.45 -0.11
CA GLY A 326 3.96 15.95 1.01
C GLY A 326 2.49 15.67 0.75
N ASP A 327 1.78 16.57 0.06
CA ASP A 327 0.33 16.43 -0.22
C ASP A 327 0.02 15.44 -1.36
N ASP A 328 0.99 15.22 -2.27
CA ASP A 328 0.81 14.30 -3.41
C ASP A 328 1.14 12.84 -3.05
N MET A 329 1.76 12.63 -1.89
CA MET A 329 2.07 11.29 -1.40
C MET A 329 0.84 10.57 -0.84
N SER A 330 0.82 9.24 -0.98
CA SER A 330 -0.20 8.44 -0.34
C SER A 330 -0.20 8.57 1.20
N PHE A 331 -1.36 8.34 1.82
CA PHE A 331 -1.53 8.37 3.26
C PHE A 331 -0.52 7.49 4.02
N THR A 332 -0.14 6.35 3.44
CA THR A 332 0.67 5.33 4.12
C THR A 332 2.16 5.40 3.84
N SER A 333 2.62 6.10 2.79
CA SER A 333 4.03 6.15 2.41
C SER A 333 4.85 7.13 3.25
N ALA A 334 6.12 6.78 3.51
CA ALA A 334 7.13 7.68 4.05
C ALA A 334 7.86 8.45 2.95
N ILE A 335 7.95 7.87 1.76
CA ILE A 335 8.47 8.50 0.54
C ILE A 335 7.92 7.75 -0.67
N THR A 336 7.65 8.48 -1.74
CA THR A 336 7.18 7.93 -3.01
C THR A 336 7.91 8.58 -4.19
N PHE A 337 8.21 7.75 -5.18
CA PHE A 337 8.73 8.19 -6.48
C PHE A 337 7.78 7.72 -7.57
N ASP A 338 7.29 8.66 -8.37
CA ASP A 338 6.45 8.35 -9.52
C ASP A 338 7.27 8.31 -10.79
N PHE A 339 6.93 7.38 -11.65
CA PHE A 339 7.45 7.28 -13.01
C PHE A 339 6.37 7.72 -13.96
N GLU A 340 6.70 8.65 -14.81
CA GLU A 340 5.82 9.09 -15.89
C GLU A 340 6.48 8.87 -17.25
N VAL A 341 5.65 8.57 -18.25
CA VAL A 341 6.06 8.48 -19.65
C VAL A 341 5.36 9.56 -20.46
N PHE A 342 6.05 10.12 -21.43
CA PHE A 342 5.47 11.19 -22.25
C PHE A 342 4.56 10.61 -23.34
N SER A 343 3.33 11.07 -23.39
CA SER A 343 2.37 10.82 -24.48
C SER A 343 2.52 11.91 -25.53
N ALA A 344 3.12 11.58 -26.67
CA ALA A 344 3.45 12.55 -27.69
C ALA A 344 2.23 13.13 -28.43
N ALA A 345 1.15 12.34 -28.56
CA ALA A 345 -0.09 12.84 -29.17
C ALA A 345 -0.93 13.70 -28.22
N GLN A 346 -0.96 13.35 -26.91
CA GLN A 346 -1.64 14.16 -25.90
C GLN A 346 -0.79 15.34 -25.40
N LYS A 347 0.52 15.36 -25.71
CA LYS A 347 1.51 16.37 -25.28
C LYS A 347 1.55 16.53 -23.76
N ARG A 348 1.54 15.40 -23.02
CA ARG A 348 1.55 15.38 -21.55
C ARG A 348 2.26 14.15 -20.99
N TRP A 349 2.70 14.25 -19.77
CA TRP A 349 3.20 13.13 -18.98
C TRP A 349 2.07 12.28 -18.44
N LEU A 350 2.27 10.97 -18.37
CA LEU A 350 1.32 9.98 -17.86
C LEU A 350 2.04 9.14 -16.82
N GLU A 351 1.57 9.19 -15.57
CA GLU A 351 2.06 8.34 -14.49
C GLU A 351 1.79 6.85 -14.82
N VAL A 352 2.83 6.04 -14.76
CA VAL A 352 2.80 4.60 -15.07
C VAL A 352 3.23 3.73 -13.90
N SER A 353 3.86 4.30 -12.89
CA SER A 353 4.28 3.60 -11.68
C SER A 353 4.46 4.58 -10.53
N SER A 354 4.16 4.09 -9.32
CA SER A 354 4.60 4.69 -8.06
C SER A 354 5.45 3.66 -7.32
N VAL A 355 6.63 4.05 -6.82
CA VAL A 355 7.51 3.21 -6.02
C VAL A 355 7.65 3.84 -4.64
N SER A 356 7.24 3.12 -3.60
CA SER A 356 7.11 3.66 -2.24
C SER A 356 7.84 2.84 -1.19
N ASN A 357 8.38 3.54 -0.19
CA ASN A 357 8.80 2.97 1.08
C ASN A 357 7.82 3.41 2.17
N PHE A 358 7.26 2.44 2.89
CA PHE A 358 6.31 2.69 3.99
C PHE A 358 6.98 2.61 5.35
N GLU A 359 8.26 2.32 5.37
CA GLU A 359 8.99 2.01 6.61
C GLU A 359 8.24 0.97 7.44
N SER A 360 8.10 1.18 8.74
CA SER A 360 7.39 0.25 9.62
C SER A 360 5.86 0.46 9.65
N TYR A 361 5.31 1.41 8.92
CA TYR A 361 3.90 1.81 9.04
C TYR A 361 2.92 0.69 8.70
N GLN A 362 3.10 0.05 7.54
CA GLN A 362 2.28 -1.11 7.16
C GLN A 362 2.67 -2.34 8.00
N ALA A 363 3.96 -2.57 8.23
CA ALA A 363 4.42 -3.68 9.05
C ALA A 363 3.82 -3.67 10.47
N ASN A 364 3.62 -2.49 11.06
CA ASN A 364 2.94 -2.35 12.35
C ASN A 364 1.44 -2.69 12.28
N ARG A 365 0.76 -2.35 11.17
CA ARG A 365 -0.65 -2.76 10.95
C ARG A 365 -0.79 -4.27 10.72
N LEU A 366 0.17 -4.84 9.99
CA LEU A 366 0.24 -6.26 9.61
C LEU A 366 0.81 -7.15 10.73
N HIS A 367 1.40 -6.58 11.78
CA HIS A 367 2.26 -7.31 12.72
C HIS A 367 3.36 -8.11 12.01
N CYS A 368 3.89 -7.58 10.91
CA CYS A 368 5.00 -8.15 10.14
C CYS A 368 6.33 -7.81 10.82
N ARG A 369 7.01 -8.81 11.34
CA ARG A 369 8.21 -8.66 12.17
C ARG A 369 9.30 -9.61 11.70
N TYR A 370 10.53 -9.32 12.09
CA TYR A 370 11.63 -10.29 11.94
C TYR A 370 12.32 -10.51 13.27
N ARG A 371 12.98 -11.66 13.38
CA ARG A 371 13.81 -12.04 14.53
C ARG A 371 15.28 -11.97 14.11
N ASP A 372 16.06 -11.11 14.77
CA ASP A 372 17.48 -10.98 14.53
C ASP A 372 18.30 -12.13 15.16
N ALA A 373 19.61 -12.14 14.89
CA ALA A 373 20.54 -13.13 15.43
C ALA A 373 20.58 -13.15 16.98
N ASN A 374 20.24 -12.05 17.64
CA ASN A 374 20.14 -11.90 19.07
C ASN A 374 18.77 -12.29 19.63
N LYS A 375 17.89 -12.84 18.82
CA LYS A 375 16.49 -13.19 19.14
C LYS A 375 15.58 -11.97 19.44
N LYS A 376 16.02 -10.76 19.16
CA LYS A 376 15.17 -9.57 19.26
C LYS A 376 14.18 -9.54 18.10
N ILE A 377 12.93 -9.25 18.42
CA ILE A 377 11.85 -9.11 17.43
C ILE A 377 11.65 -7.63 17.14
N THR A 378 11.73 -7.27 15.85
CA THR A 378 11.61 -5.89 15.35
C THR A 378 10.63 -5.86 14.16
N LEU A 379 9.94 -4.73 13.95
CA LEU A 379 9.11 -4.54 12.76
C LEU A 379 9.98 -4.54 11.49
N CYS A 380 9.47 -5.17 10.44
CA CYS A 380 10.04 -5.02 9.10
C CYS A 380 9.71 -3.63 8.53
N HIS A 381 10.40 -3.27 7.44
CA HIS A 381 9.95 -2.23 6.51
C HIS A 381 9.28 -2.89 5.30
N THR A 382 8.24 -2.24 4.76
CA THR A 382 7.55 -2.70 3.55
C THR A 382 7.75 -1.69 2.44
N LEU A 383 7.93 -2.18 1.22
CA LEU A 383 8.04 -1.38 0.01
C LEU A 383 7.17 -1.99 -1.07
N ASN A 384 6.64 -1.17 -1.95
CA ASN A 384 6.00 -1.64 -3.17
C ASN A 384 6.34 -0.76 -4.36
N GLY A 385 6.00 -1.24 -5.56
CA GLY A 385 6.06 -0.45 -6.78
C GLY A 385 5.32 -1.14 -7.91
N SER A 386 4.71 -0.34 -8.78
CA SER A 386 4.13 -0.87 -10.01
C SER A 386 5.23 -1.14 -11.05
N ALA A 387 5.25 -2.33 -11.59
CA ALA A 387 6.25 -2.75 -12.57
C ALA A 387 5.60 -3.32 -13.85
N LEU A 388 4.68 -2.66 -14.55
CA LEU A 388 4.09 -1.33 -14.51
C LEU A 388 2.55 -1.40 -14.51
N ALA A 389 1.86 -0.23 -14.46
CA ALA A 389 0.42 -0.12 -14.75
C ALA A 389 0.18 -0.07 -16.26
N LEU A 390 -0.52 -1.08 -16.80
CA LEU A 390 -0.55 -1.32 -18.24
C LEU A 390 -1.31 -0.28 -19.07
N PRO A 391 -2.44 0.31 -18.64
CA PRO A 391 -3.24 1.15 -19.55
C PRO A 391 -2.48 2.33 -20.13
N ARG A 392 -1.78 3.08 -19.29
CA ARG A 392 -1.02 4.26 -19.71
C ARG A 392 0.23 3.88 -20.48
N ILE A 393 0.83 2.71 -20.20
CA ILE A 393 1.90 2.14 -21.02
C ILE A 393 1.37 1.79 -22.42
N VAL A 394 0.22 1.13 -22.53
CA VAL A 394 -0.41 0.84 -23.83
C VAL A 394 -0.73 2.13 -24.55
N ALA A 395 -1.31 3.13 -23.89
CA ALA A 395 -1.58 4.43 -24.47
C ALA A 395 -0.31 5.08 -25.06
N ALA A 396 0.76 5.15 -24.27
CA ALA A 396 2.03 5.72 -24.70
C ALA A 396 2.68 4.93 -25.84
N LEU A 397 2.65 3.60 -25.81
CA LEU A 397 3.18 2.75 -26.87
C LEU A 397 2.42 2.96 -28.19
N LEU A 398 1.09 2.99 -28.16
CA LEU A 398 0.28 3.22 -29.35
C LEU A 398 0.57 4.61 -29.95
N GLU A 399 0.62 5.64 -29.11
CA GLU A 399 0.82 7.02 -29.55
C GLU A 399 2.24 7.27 -30.05
N ASN A 400 3.25 6.90 -29.26
CA ASN A 400 4.63 7.26 -29.55
C ASN A 400 5.24 6.45 -30.71
N ASN A 401 4.68 5.27 -31.01
CA ASN A 401 5.21 4.38 -32.05
C ASN A 401 4.35 4.37 -33.33
N GLN A 402 3.40 5.30 -33.47
CA GLN A 402 2.60 5.41 -34.68
C GLN A 402 3.45 5.86 -35.89
N THR A 403 3.24 5.24 -37.05
CA THR A 403 3.86 5.54 -38.32
C THR A 403 2.79 5.50 -39.42
N PRO A 404 3.11 5.96 -40.66
CA PRO A 404 2.21 5.82 -41.81
C PRO A 404 1.81 4.36 -42.10
N GLU A 405 2.71 3.41 -41.82
CA GLU A 405 2.52 1.98 -42.11
C GLU A 405 1.73 1.27 -40.97
N GLY A 406 1.67 1.86 -39.78
CA GLY A 406 1.05 1.24 -38.62
C GLY A 406 1.71 1.65 -37.33
N ILE A 407 1.49 0.88 -36.26
CA ILE A 407 2.08 1.11 -34.93
C ILE A 407 3.19 0.10 -34.71
N ARG A 408 4.43 0.54 -34.58
CA ARG A 408 5.59 -0.32 -34.35
C ARG A 408 5.60 -0.85 -32.92
N ILE A 409 5.98 -2.09 -32.76
CA ILE A 409 6.13 -2.72 -31.46
C ILE A 409 7.61 -2.64 -31.03
N PRO A 410 7.90 -2.20 -29.79
CA PRO A 410 9.27 -2.25 -29.25
C PRO A 410 9.89 -3.63 -29.40
N LYS A 411 11.17 -3.68 -29.82
CA LYS A 411 11.85 -4.95 -30.12
C LYS A 411 11.76 -5.98 -28.99
N VAL A 412 11.81 -5.51 -27.74
CA VAL A 412 11.75 -6.36 -26.56
C VAL A 412 10.41 -7.09 -26.44
N LEU A 413 9.34 -6.54 -27.00
CA LEU A 413 7.99 -7.14 -26.94
C LEU A 413 7.69 -8.08 -28.13
N VAL A 414 8.42 -8.00 -29.23
CA VAL A 414 8.18 -8.83 -30.44
C VAL A 414 8.15 -10.34 -30.13
N PRO A 415 9.05 -10.89 -29.30
CA PRO A 415 8.96 -12.32 -28.94
C PRO A 415 7.66 -12.70 -28.21
N TYR A 416 7.05 -11.77 -27.49
CA TYR A 416 5.82 -11.98 -26.72
C TYR A 416 4.56 -11.73 -27.58
N THR A 417 4.59 -10.71 -28.44
CA THR A 417 3.48 -10.39 -29.35
C THR A 417 3.40 -11.32 -30.54
N GLY A 418 4.56 -11.75 -31.09
CA GLY A 418 4.66 -12.50 -32.34
C GLY A 418 4.35 -11.65 -33.59
N PHE A 419 4.34 -10.33 -33.44
CA PHE A 419 4.28 -9.35 -34.52
C PHE A 419 5.10 -8.11 -34.12
N ASP A 420 5.61 -7.39 -35.08
CA ASP A 420 6.45 -6.19 -34.92
C ASP A 420 5.72 -4.90 -35.31
N ILE A 421 4.53 -5.02 -35.93
CA ILE A 421 3.67 -3.89 -36.29
C ILE A 421 2.19 -4.24 -36.11
N ILE A 422 1.44 -3.22 -35.75
CA ILE A 422 -0.03 -3.22 -35.76
C ILE A 422 -0.45 -2.41 -36.97
N ASP A 423 -0.97 -3.09 -37.98
CA ASP A 423 -1.44 -2.59 -39.26
C ASP A 423 -2.93 -2.83 -39.48
#